data_e0215e3c815e3ddffc90151d7c7a8220
#
_entry.id   e0215e3c815e3ddffc90151d7c7a8220
#
_cell.length_a   1.000
_cell.length_b   1.000
_cell.length_c   1.000
_cell.angle_alpha   90.00
_cell.angle_beta   90.00
_cell.angle_gamma   90.00
#
_symmetry.space_group_name_H-M   'P 1'
#
loop_
_entity.id
_entity.type
_entity.pdbx_description
1 polymer ?
#
loop_
_entity_poly.entity_id
_entity_poly.type
_entity_poly.pdbx_seq_one_letter_code
_entity_poly.pdbx_strand_id
1 'polypeptide(L)'
;VVFLAVGLLIYSAQRNSFVPHQAIAWAAVAVITSCFGVVVTCSAPRLTLATRVLVSAAGAILAWQSLLSEFTAIAPARSARDLVAAVRPYISAGTPLYSVGQYRETISPYLGRTLQLVGFEGELQFGLSEEPRARMSLEEFTARWSAGGAAVAFFDPGVWDSSRRRGLPGRVLAADNYTVAVSR
;
A
#
# COMPACT_ATOMS: atom_id res chain seq x y z
N VAL A 1 17.38 3.96 -13.72
CA VAL A 1 17.33 3.06 -12.55
C VAL A 1 17.65 3.82 -11.27
N VAL A 2 18.81 4.52 -11.17
CA VAL A 2 19.22 5.25 -9.94
C VAL A 2 18.12 6.21 -9.44
N PHE A 3 17.61 7.08 -10.32
CA PHE A 3 16.53 8.01 -9.94
C PHE A 3 15.25 7.31 -9.51
N LEU A 4 14.93 6.17 -10.11
CA LEU A 4 13.76 5.38 -9.73
C LEU A 4 13.94 4.73 -8.36
N ALA A 5 15.10 4.12 -8.09
CA ALA A 5 15.39 3.50 -6.80
C ALA A 5 15.38 4.52 -5.66
N VAL A 6 16.08 5.65 -5.83
CA VAL A 6 16.10 6.74 -4.84
C VAL A 6 14.71 7.37 -4.69
N GLY A 7 14.01 7.62 -5.80
CA GLY A 7 12.65 8.16 -5.79
C GLY A 7 11.66 7.26 -5.06
N LEU A 8 11.76 5.95 -5.22
CA LEU A 8 10.91 4.97 -4.55
C LEU A 8 11.18 4.96 -3.03
N LEU A 9 12.44 5.03 -2.60
CA LEU A 9 12.78 5.14 -1.19
C LEU A 9 12.25 6.43 -0.57
N ILE A 10 12.43 7.58 -1.25
CA ILE A 10 11.93 8.87 -0.76
C ILE A 10 10.40 8.82 -0.65
N TYR A 11 9.71 8.32 -1.69
CA TYR A 11 8.25 8.22 -1.70
C TYR A 11 7.74 7.28 -0.60
N SER A 12 8.40 6.14 -0.37
CA SER A 12 8.01 5.22 0.68
C SER A 12 8.30 5.79 2.08
N ALA A 13 9.39 6.53 2.26
CA ALA A 13 9.71 7.22 3.52
C ALA A 13 8.76 8.37 3.85
N GLN A 14 8.32 9.13 2.84
CA GLN A 14 7.35 10.22 3.04
C GLN A 14 5.96 9.74 3.43
N ARG A 15 5.56 8.57 2.92
CA ARG A 15 4.22 8.02 3.14
C ARG A 15 4.17 7.02 4.30
N ASN A 16 5.29 6.45 4.69
CA ASN A 16 5.46 5.52 5.80
C ASN A 16 6.66 5.94 6.63
N SER A 17 6.47 6.02 7.92
CA SER A 17 7.56 6.20 8.88
C SER A 17 8.55 5.03 8.93
N PHE A 18 8.31 3.95 8.18
CA PHE A 18 9.14 2.74 8.16
C PHE A 18 9.42 2.28 6.73
N VAL A 19 10.68 2.35 6.33
CA VAL A 19 11.21 1.72 5.12
C VAL A 19 11.94 0.45 5.53
N PRO A 20 11.57 -0.72 4.99
CA PRO A 20 12.27 -1.97 5.31
C PRO A 20 13.76 -1.87 4.98
N HIS A 21 14.63 -2.31 5.89
CA HIS A 21 16.09 -2.31 5.65
C HIS A 21 16.48 -3.05 4.36
N GLN A 22 15.74 -4.09 4.01
CA GLN A 22 15.92 -4.83 2.77
C GLN A 22 15.69 -3.94 1.53
N ALA A 23 14.70 -3.04 1.53
CA ALA A 23 14.47 -2.12 0.43
C ALA A 23 15.65 -1.14 0.25
N ILE A 24 16.19 -0.63 1.37
CA ILE A 24 17.38 0.23 1.35
C ILE A 24 18.59 -0.52 0.76
N ALA A 25 18.78 -1.78 1.18
CA ALA A 25 19.88 -2.60 0.67
C ALA A 25 19.77 -2.82 -0.85
N TRP A 26 18.57 -3.17 -1.34
CA TRP A 26 18.34 -3.37 -2.78
C TRP A 26 18.49 -2.07 -3.58
N ALA A 27 18.05 -0.93 -3.07
CA ALA A 27 18.27 0.37 -3.70
C ALA A 27 19.78 0.70 -3.79
N ALA A 28 20.54 0.44 -2.72
CA ALA A 28 21.98 0.63 -2.74
C ALA A 28 22.67 -0.27 -3.80
N VAL A 29 22.28 -1.54 -3.89
CA VAL A 29 22.79 -2.46 -4.93
C VAL A 29 22.44 -1.94 -6.33
N ALA A 30 21.22 -1.45 -6.56
CA ALA A 30 20.81 -0.90 -7.84
C ALA A 30 21.65 0.32 -8.25
N VAL A 31 21.95 1.21 -7.30
CA VAL A 31 22.80 2.38 -7.52
C VAL A 31 24.24 1.97 -7.83
N ILE A 32 24.82 1.10 -7.01
CA ILE A 32 26.21 0.63 -7.17
C ILE A 32 26.42 -0.06 -8.53
N THR A 33 25.52 -0.98 -8.90
CA THR A 33 25.63 -1.71 -10.17
C THR A 33 25.45 -0.80 -11.40
N SER A 34 24.55 0.20 -11.30
CA SER A 34 24.39 1.21 -12.34
C SER A 34 25.64 2.08 -12.50
N CYS A 35 26.19 2.58 -11.40
CA CYS A 35 27.41 3.39 -11.41
C CYS A 35 28.61 2.61 -11.91
N PHE A 36 28.76 1.34 -11.49
CA PHE A 36 29.84 0.46 -11.96
C PHE A 36 29.80 0.29 -13.47
N GLY A 37 28.64 -0.01 -14.05
CA GLY A 37 28.48 -0.14 -15.50
C GLY A 37 28.91 1.12 -16.26
N VAL A 38 28.53 2.29 -15.78
CA VAL A 38 28.90 3.59 -16.38
C VAL A 38 30.41 3.84 -16.26
N VAL A 39 30.99 3.64 -15.06
CA VAL A 39 32.42 3.86 -14.82
C VAL A 39 33.28 2.96 -15.73
N VAL A 40 32.96 1.67 -15.79
CA VAL A 40 33.70 0.73 -16.67
C VAL A 40 33.62 1.15 -18.14
N THR A 41 32.44 1.57 -18.60
CA THR A 41 32.24 2.03 -19.98
C THR A 41 33.05 3.28 -20.30
N CYS A 42 33.14 4.22 -19.39
CA CYS A 42 33.81 5.50 -19.60
C CYS A 42 35.31 5.45 -19.35
N SER A 43 35.77 4.67 -18.34
CA SER A 43 37.13 4.73 -17.82
C SER A 43 38.05 3.59 -18.27
N ALA A 44 37.57 2.61 -19.04
CA ALA A 44 38.34 1.46 -19.47
C ALA A 44 38.66 1.47 -20.99
N PRO A 45 39.51 2.39 -21.49
CA PRO A 45 39.79 2.53 -22.93
C PRO A 45 40.42 1.28 -23.55
N ARG A 46 41.03 0.41 -22.73
CA ARG A 46 41.68 -0.83 -23.19
C ARG A 46 40.71 -1.97 -23.47
N LEU A 47 39.46 -1.86 -23.01
CA LEU A 47 38.45 -2.88 -23.28
C LEU A 47 37.89 -2.72 -24.69
N THR A 48 37.62 -3.85 -25.35
CA THR A 48 36.94 -3.84 -26.64
C THR A 48 35.52 -3.26 -26.52
N LEU A 49 35.01 -2.74 -27.63
CA LEU A 49 33.62 -2.21 -27.64
C LEU A 49 32.62 -3.29 -27.20
N ALA A 50 32.79 -4.53 -27.67
CA ALA A 50 31.92 -5.63 -27.28
C ALA A 50 31.93 -5.87 -25.76
N THR A 51 33.11 -5.88 -25.13
CA THR A 51 33.24 -6.05 -23.67
C THR A 51 32.55 -4.91 -22.90
N ARG A 52 32.73 -3.65 -23.37
CA ARG A 52 32.06 -2.51 -22.73
C ARG A 52 30.53 -2.62 -22.79
N VAL A 53 29.99 -2.99 -23.95
CA VAL A 53 28.55 -3.20 -24.15
C VAL A 53 28.05 -4.32 -23.25
N LEU A 54 28.77 -5.46 -23.20
CA LEU A 54 28.36 -6.59 -22.32
C LEU A 54 28.36 -6.21 -20.83
N VAL A 55 29.40 -5.51 -20.36
CA VAL A 55 29.48 -5.07 -18.95
C VAL A 55 28.38 -4.08 -18.64
N SER A 56 28.09 -3.13 -19.52
CA SER A 56 27.01 -2.16 -19.33
C SER A 56 25.65 -2.85 -19.33
N ALA A 57 25.43 -3.80 -20.23
CA ALA A 57 24.18 -4.56 -20.28
C ALA A 57 23.99 -5.42 -19.02
N ALA A 58 25.04 -6.10 -18.54
CA ALA A 58 25.01 -6.86 -17.30
C ALA A 58 24.71 -5.96 -16.09
N GLY A 59 25.37 -4.80 -15.99
CA GLY A 59 25.12 -3.81 -14.97
C GLY A 59 23.67 -3.29 -14.98
N ALA A 60 23.12 -3.03 -16.16
CA ALA A 60 21.75 -2.59 -16.32
C ALA A 60 20.73 -3.68 -15.89
N ILE A 61 20.97 -4.93 -16.25
CA ILE A 61 20.12 -6.08 -15.85
C ILE A 61 20.15 -6.25 -14.33
N LEU A 62 21.34 -6.23 -13.72
CA LEU A 62 21.47 -6.36 -12.27
C LEU A 62 20.80 -5.20 -11.52
N ALA A 63 20.97 -3.98 -12.03
CA ALA A 63 20.32 -2.81 -11.46
C ALA A 63 18.78 -2.88 -11.56
N TRP A 64 18.26 -3.36 -12.69
CA TRP A 64 16.83 -3.57 -12.88
C TRP A 64 16.28 -4.67 -11.96
N GLN A 65 17.00 -5.79 -11.84
CA GLN A 65 16.61 -6.87 -10.93
C GLN A 65 16.62 -6.43 -9.47
N SER A 66 17.58 -5.60 -9.08
CA SER A 66 17.64 -5.03 -7.73
C SER A 66 16.45 -4.08 -7.46
N LEU A 67 16.05 -3.28 -8.45
CA LEU A 67 14.87 -2.44 -8.37
C LEU A 67 13.58 -3.25 -8.18
N LEU A 68 13.41 -4.34 -8.92
CA LEU A 68 12.27 -5.25 -8.75
C LEU A 68 12.26 -5.89 -7.35
N SER A 69 13.44 -6.23 -6.82
CA SER A 69 13.58 -6.76 -5.46
C SER A 69 13.23 -5.72 -4.39
N GLU A 70 13.58 -4.45 -4.62
CA GLU A 70 13.15 -3.33 -3.77
C GLU A 70 11.61 -3.21 -3.74
N PHE A 71 10.94 -3.26 -4.89
CA PHE A 71 9.48 -3.28 -4.97
C PHE A 71 8.88 -4.45 -4.18
N THR A 72 9.46 -5.63 -4.31
CA THR A 72 9.01 -6.83 -3.59
C THR A 72 9.16 -6.66 -2.08
N ALA A 73 10.22 -6.01 -1.61
CA ALA A 73 10.44 -5.74 -0.20
C ALA A 73 9.44 -4.70 0.39
N ILE A 74 8.97 -3.77 -0.43
CA ILE A 74 8.00 -2.73 -0.03
C ILE A 74 6.54 -3.22 -0.16
N ALA A 75 6.26 -4.13 -1.09
CA ALA A 75 4.92 -4.61 -1.42
C ALA A 75 4.10 -5.08 -0.20
N PRO A 76 4.65 -5.85 0.78
CA PRO A 76 3.90 -6.28 1.96
C PRO A 76 3.35 -5.11 2.78
N ALA A 77 4.11 -4.02 2.90
CA ALA A 77 3.67 -2.83 3.63
C ALA A 77 2.49 -2.12 2.96
N ARG A 78 2.32 -2.27 1.65
CA ARG A 78 1.22 -1.68 0.87
C ARG A 78 0.04 -2.62 0.68
N SER A 79 0.30 -3.93 0.70
CA SER A 79 -0.73 -4.95 0.57
C SER A 79 -1.58 -5.04 1.83
N ALA A 80 -2.89 -5.12 1.67
CA ALA A 80 -3.79 -5.41 2.79
C ALA A 80 -3.85 -6.90 3.15
N ARG A 81 -2.99 -7.75 2.56
CA ARG A 81 -3.05 -9.21 2.71
C ARG A 81 -3.03 -9.64 4.18
N ASP A 82 -2.04 -9.17 4.93
CA ASP A 82 -1.85 -9.59 6.31
C ASP A 82 -2.94 -9.01 7.22
N LEU A 83 -3.36 -7.76 6.97
CA LEU A 83 -4.48 -7.14 7.64
C LEU A 83 -5.76 -7.95 7.43
N VAL A 84 -6.06 -8.31 6.18
CA VAL A 84 -7.25 -9.11 5.83
C VAL A 84 -7.16 -10.52 6.42
N ALA A 85 -5.99 -11.15 6.40
CA ALA A 85 -5.79 -12.47 7.01
C ALA A 85 -6.10 -12.45 8.51
N ALA A 86 -5.67 -11.40 9.23
CA ALA A 86 -5.95 -11.23 10.65
C ALA A 86 -7.43 -10.97 10.96
N VAL A 87 -8.15 -10.29 10.06
CA VAL A 87 -9.55 -9.91 10.25
C VAL A 87 -10.52 -11.00 9.79
N ARG A 88 -10.12 -11.84 8.84
CA ARG A 88 -10.96 -12.87 8.22
C ARG A 88 -11.72 -13.77 9.21
N PRO A 89 -11.15 -14.22 10.35
CA PRO A 89 -11.87 -15.03 11.32
C PRO A 89 -13.10 -14.35 11.96
N TYR A 90 -13.17 -13.02 11.90
CA TYR A 90 -14.27 -12.23 12.48
C TYR A 90 -15.35 -11.87 11.46
N ILE A 91 -15.20 -12.30 10.19
CA ILE A 91 -16.12 -11.98 9.10
C ILE A 91 -16.89 -13.24 8.70
N SER A 92 -18.19 -13.23 8.92
CA SER A 92 -19.13 -14.23 8.39
C SER A 92 -19.73 -13.78 7.05
N ALA A 93 -20.42 -14.68 6.34
CA ALA A 93 -21.02 -14.38 5.04
C ALA A 93 -21.98 -13.17 5.04
N GLY A 94 -22.70 -12.97 6.14
CA GLY A 94 -23.66 -11.86 6.30
C GLY A 94 -23.10 -10.61 6.97
N THR A 95 -21.84 -10.59 7.40
CA THR A 95 -21.26 -9.44 8.10
C THR A 95 -21.16 -8.23 7.16
N PRO A 96 -21.80 -7.09 7.47
CA PRO A 96 -21.60 -5.85 6.73
C PRO A 96 -20.14 -5.38 6.79
N LEU A 97 -19.61 -4.94 5.65
CA LEU A 97 -18.23 -4.49 5.51
C LEU A 97 -18.21 -3.05 5.03
N TYR A 98 -17.46 -2.20 5.72
CA TYR A 98 -17.35 -0.78 5.43
C TYR A 98 -15.91 -0.36 5.20
N SER A 99 -15.68 0.60 4.30
CA SER A 99 -14.42 1.32 4.14
C SER A 99 -14.67 2.78 4.46
N VAL A 100 -14.05 3.30 5.54
CA VAL A 100 -14.40 4.59 6.13
C VAL A 100 -13.28 5.60 5.96
N GLY A 101 -13.54 6.67 5.24
CA GLY A 101 -12.60 7.76 4.97
C GLY A 101 -11.47 7.40 4.01
N GLN A 102 -11.49 6.21 3.46
CA GLN A 102 -10.48 5.74 2.49
C GLN A 102 -11.07 4.70 1.56
N TYR A 103 -10.38 4.47 0.44
CA TYR A 103 -10.54 3.28 -0.40
C TYR A 103 -9.19 2.60 -0.57
N ARG A 104 -9.06 1.39 -0.04
CA ARG A 104 -7.87 0.57 -0.22
C ARG A 104 -8.21 -0.61 -1.11
N GLU A 105 -7.82 -0.51 -2.37
CA GLU A 105 -8.15 -1.41 -3.47
C GLU A 105 -7.84 -2.88 -3.17
N THR A 106 -6.79 -3.14 -2.38
CA THR A 106 -6.33 -4.49 -2.08
C THR A 106 -7.20 -5.23 -1.06
N ILE A 107 -8.08 -4.55 -0.31
CA ILE A 107 -8.94 -5.21 0.70
C ILE A 107 -10.00 -6.08 0.03
N SER A 108 -10.75 -5.51 -0.93
CA SER A 108 -11.85 -6.21 -1.60
C SER A 108 -11.45 -7.52 -2.28
N PRO A 109 -10.35 -7.58 -3.08
CA PRO A 109 -9.89 -8.83 -3.69
C PRO A 109 -9.49 -9.90 -2.66
N TYR A 110 -8.78 -9.52 -1.59
CA TYR A 110 -8.39 -10.48 -0.56
C TYR A 110 -9.57 -11.00 0.26
N LEU A 111 -10.61 -10.20 0.46
CA LEU A 111 -11.85 -10.64 1.11
C LEU A 111 -12.74 -11.45 0.16
N GLY A 112 -12.65 -11.25 -1.15
CA GLY A 112 -13.60 -11.75 -2.13
C GLY A 112 -14.99 -11.11 -2.00
N ARG A 113 -15.07 -9.88 -1.45
CA ARG A 113 -16.31 -9.15 -1.16
C ARG A 113 -16.13 -7.66 -1.38
N THR A 114 -17.21 -6.99 -1.77
CA THR A 114 -17.26 -5.54 -1.87
C THR A 114 -17.46 -4.91 -0.49
N LEU A 115 -16.92 -3.70 -0.31
CA LEU A 115 -17.10 -2.88 0.88
C LEU A 115 -18.00 -1.69 0.53
N GLN A 116 -18.86 -1.29 1.46
CA GLN A 116 -19.59 -0.05 1.33
C GLN A 116 -18.68 1.13 1.68
N LEU A 117 -18.58 2.10 0.79
CA LEU A 117 -17.74 3.28 0.98
C LEU A 117 -18.46 4.30 1.85
N VAL A 118 -17.74 4.84 2.83
CA VAL A 118 -18.24 5.81 3.80
C VAL A 118 -17.35 7.03 3.82
N GLY A 119 -17.91 8.20 3.47
CA GLY A 119 -17.21 9.47 3.56
C GLY A 119 -15.95 9.57 2.68
N PHE A 120 -15.89 8.81 1.58
CA PHE A 120 -14.80 8.83 0.61
C PHE A 120 -15.35 9.16 -0.78
N GLU A 121 -14.71 10.10 -1.46
CA GLU A 121 -15.09 10.51 -2.82
C GLU A 121 -13.94 10.24 -3.80
N GLY A 122 -12.75 10.72 -3.53
CA GLY A 122 -11.51 10.47 -4.25
C GLY A 122 -11.66 10.21 -5.75
N GLU A 123 -10.88 9.29 -6.26
CA GLU A 123 -10.88 8.86 -7.67
C GLU A 123 -12.15 8.11 -8.11
N LEU A 124 -12.95 7.63 -7.15
CA LEU A 124 -14.21 6.94 -7.44
C LEU A 124 -15.41 7.89 -7.58
N GLN A 125 -15.22 9.20 -7.46
CA GLN A 125 -16.29 10.19 -7.46
C GLN A 125 -17.24 10.05 -8.65
N PHE A 126 -16.69 9.82 -9.86
CA PHE A 126 -17.52 9.65 -11.06
C PHE A 126 -18.41 8.41 -10.95
N GLY A 127 -17.84 7.24 -10.61
CA GLY A 127 -18.63 6.01 -10.45
C GLY A 127 -19.66 6.09 -9.34
N LEU A 128 -19.33 6.77 -8.24
CA LEU A 128 -20.25 6.99 -7.10
C LEU A 128 -21.38 7.99 -7.43
N SER A 129 -21.18 8.89 -8.40
CA SER A 129 -22.26 9.76 -8.88
C SER A 129 -23.29 9.02 -9.72
N GLU A 130 -22.86 7.99 -10.47
CA GLU A 130 -23.73 7.11 -11.25
C GLU A 130 -24.47 6.07 -10.40
N GLU A 131 -23.88 5.68 -9.25
CA GLU A 131 -24.46 4.71 -8.33
C GLU A 131 -24.49 5.21 -6.89
N PRO A 132 -25.41 6.16 -6.58
CA PRO A 132 -25.48 6.80 -5.26
C PRO A 132 -25.68 5.84 -4.08
N ARG A 133 -26.24 4.62 -4.33
CA ARG A 133 -26.45 3.60 -3.31
C ARG A 133 -25.16 2.98 -2.78
N ALA A 134 -24.07 3.07 -3.56
CA ALA A 134 -22.76 2.58 -3.15
C ALA A 134 -22.07 3.53 -2.15
N ARG A 135 -22.59 4.75 -2.01
CA ARG A 135 -22.08 5.81 -1.12
C ARG A 135 -22.89 5.88 0.17
N MET A 136 -22.21 6.06 1.29
CA MET A 136 -22.81 6.33 2.59
C MET A 136 -22.13 7.55 3.22
N SER A 137 -22.90 8.44 3.84
CA SER A 137 -22.32 9.52 4.61
C SER A 137 -21.73 9.02 5.93
N LEU A 138 -20.82 9.78 6.51
CA LEU A 138 -20.23 9.44 7.81
C LEU A 138 -21.30 9.48 8.94
N GLU A 139 -22.29 10.35 8.81
CA GLU A 139 -23.40 10.45 9.76
C GLU A 139 -24.29 9.22 9.71
N GLU A 140 -24.69 8.80 8.51
CA GLU A 140 -25.50 7.60 8.31
C GLU A 140 -24.75 6.34 8.79
N PHE A 141 -23.45 6.23 8.48
CA PHE A 141 -22.62 5.16 9.01
C PHE A 141 -22.59 5.17 10.54
N THR A 142 -22.35 6.33 11.16
CA THR A 142 -22.28 6.45 12.61
C THR A 142 -23.61 6.03 13.28
N ALA A 143 -24.73 6.42 12.69
CA ALA A 143 -26.06 6.01 13.18
C ALA A 143 -26.25 4.49 13.08
N ARG A 144 -25.93 3.88 11.91
CA ARG A 144 -26.03 2.42 11.72
C ARG A 144 -25.07 1.67 12.62
N TRP A 145 -23.82 2.14 12.72
CA TRP A 145 -22.81 1.54 13.58
C TRP A 145 -23.24 1.57 15.05
N SER A 146 -23.81 2.68 15.53
CA SER A 146 -24.28 2.85 16.90
C SER A 146 -25.53 2.02 17.20
N ALA A 147 -26.40 1.78 16.23
CA ALA A 147 -27.59 0.94 16.38
C ALA A 147 -27.27 -0.51 16.75
N GLY A 148 -26.06 -0.98 16.52
CA GLY A 148 -25.58 -2.31 16.90
C GLY A 148 -25.66 -3.33 15.78
N GLY A 149 -25.22 -4.55 16.11
CA GLY A 149 -25.10 -5.65 15.16
C GLY A 149 -23.65 -5.94 14.78
N ALA A 150 -23.37 -7.16 14.33
CA ALA A 150 -22.04 -7.57 13.90
C ALA A 150 -21.68 -6.86 12.59
N ALA A 151 -20.62 -6.06 12.60
CA ALA A 151 -20.09 -5.37 11.44
C ALA A 151 -18.57 -5.21 11.54
N VAL A 152 -17.90 -5.07 10.42
CA VAL A 152 -16.46 -4.78 10.35
C VAL A 152 -16.23 -3.56 9.45
N ALA A 153 -15.42 -2.63 9.93
CA ALA A 153 -15.06 -1.42 9.22
C ALA A 153 -13.55 -1.26 9.13
N PHE A 154 -13.09 -0.84 7.96
CA PHE A 154 -11.70 -0.53 7.65
C PHE A 154 -11.57 0.99 7.57
N PHE A 155 -10.97 1.57 8.60
CA PHE A 155 -10.84 3.01 8.73
C PHE A 155 -9.51 3.52 8.23
N ASP A 156 -9.50 4.73 7.67
CA ASP A 156 -8.30 5.56 7.70
C ASP A 156 -7.89 5.82 9.16
N PRO A 157 -6.59 5.70 9.52
CA PRO A 157 -6.15 5.86 10.91
C PRO A 157 -6.57 7.20 11.54
N GLY A 158 -6.48 8.31 10.80
CA GLY A 158 -6.88 9.64 11.31
C GLY A 158 -8.39 9.76 11.51
N VAL A 159 -9.17 9.12 10.62
CA VAL A 159 -10.64 9.05 10.75
C VAL A 159 -11.04 8.17 11.94
N TRP A 160 -10.35 7.06 12.17
CA TRP A 160 -10.58 6.21 13.33
C TRP A 160 -10.30 6.96 14.63
N ASP A 161 -9.15 7.60 14.75
CA ASP A 161 -8.77 8.35 15.95
C ASP A 161 -9.77 9.47 16.28
N SER A 162 -10.25 10.18 15.27
CA SER A 162 -11.25 11.22 15.45
C SER A 162 -12.62 10.65 15.81
N SER A 163 -13.02 9.52 15.24
CA SER A 163 -14.29 8.84 15.52
C SER A 163 -14.30 8.24 16.92
N ARG A 164 -13.20 7.62 17.33
CA ARG A 164 -13.01 7.09 18.70
C ARG A 164 -13.09 8.19 19.75
N ARG A 165 -12.46 9.34 19.51
CA ARG A 165 -12.54 10.51 20.41
C ARG A 165 -13.96 11.04 20.54
N ARG A 166 -14.79 10.89 19.51
CA ARG A 166 -16.22 11.23 19.53
C ARG A 166 -17.11 10.15 20.14
N GLY A 167 -16.53 9.08 20.68
CA GLY A 167 -17.24 8.02 21.36
C GLY A 167 -17.77 6.90 20.46
N LEU A 168 -17.31 6.78 19.21
CA LEU A 168 -17.71 5.66 18.36
C LEU A 168 -17.24 4.34 18.99
N PRO A 169 -18.16 3.40 19.33
CA PRO A 169 -17.76 2.13 19.92
C PRO A 169 -17.10 1.21 18.89
N GLY A 170 -16.13 0.42 19.31
CA GLY A 170 -15.53 -0.59 18.45
C GLY A 170 -14.28 -1.20 19.05
N ARG A 171 -14.03 -2.45 18.68
CA ARG A 171 -12.83 -3.20 19.06
C ARG A 171 -11.89 -3.26 17.85
N VAL A 172 -10.67 -2.76 18.00
CA VAL A 172 -9.64 -2.92 16.98
C VAL A 172 -9.28 -4.40 16.85
N LEU A 173 -9.41 -4.95 15.66
CA LEU A 173 -9.06 -6.33 15.31
C LEU A 173 -7.63 -6.44 14.83
N ALA A 174 -7.24 -5.53 13.94
CA ALA A 174 -5.90 -5.41 13.39
C ALA A 174 -5.68 -3.99 12.88
N ALA A 175 -4.43 -3.59 12.77
CA ALA A 175 -4.06 -2.31 12.17
C ALA A 175 -2.73 -2.43 11.44
N ASP A 176 -2.58 -1.65 10.38
CA ASP A 176 -1.30 -1.38 9.73
C ASP A 176 -1.13 0.15 9.57
N ASN A 177 -0.10 0.58 8.84
CA ASN A 177 0.20 2.01 8.67
C ASN A 177 -0.86 2.78 7.89
N TYR A 178 -1.77 2.10 7.21
CA TYR A 178 -2.77 2.70 6.31
C TYR A 178 -4.20 2.46 6.75
N THR A 179 -4.44 1.45 7.56
CA THR A 179 -5.80 1.00 7.84
C THR A 179 -5.91 0.43 9.25
N VAL A 180 -6.96 0.82 9.95
CA VAL A 180 -7.39 0.24 11.23
C VAL A 180 -8.68 -0.55 10.98
N ALA A 181 -8.63 -1.87 11.16
CA ALA A 181 -9.80 -2.74 11.07
C ALA A 181 -10.47 -2.86 12.44
N VAL A 182 -11.75 -2.55 12.50
CA VAL A 182 -12.53 -2.46 13.73
C VAL A 182 -13.78 -3.31 13.60
N SER A 183 -14.09 -4.10 14.62
CA SER A 183 -15.42 -4.72 14.78
C SER A 183 -16.31 -3.88 15.67
N ARG A 184 -17.57 -3.96 15.37
CA ARG A 184 -18.61 -3.41 16.22
C ARG A 184 -18.81 -4.34 17.45
#